data_57ba5fff460af87afa3ae1dc7726730c
#
_entry.id   57ba5fff460af87afa3ae1dc7726730c
#
_cell.length_a   1.000
_cell.length_b   1.000
_cell.length_c   1.000
_cell.angle_alpha   90.00
_cell.angle_beta   90.00
_cell.angle_gamma   90.00
#
_symmetry.space_group_name_H-M   'P 1'
#
loop_
_entity.id
_entity.type
_entity.pdbx_description
1 polymer ?
#
loop_
_entity_poly.entity_id
_entity_poly.type
_entity_poly.pdbx_seq_one_letter_code
_entity_poly.pdbx_strand_id
1 'polypeptide(L)'
;MHGRRMPMSGSLLNITIPVFNRYHLTQKTLLALRKTAPGISFAITVVDNGSEPALRERLVELRTSGIIDNLFLLPRNMGVSCACNIGWRAVDAPYYMKLDNDMVATTPHWLENIFRLWAHGNSLSIVGPIFEEQKLTGDPGTLHTSDGILGICHGNVPGGATIIPKSVSDTIGYWSEDYGLYGADDGDYGARLECAGIPQYCYDVGHFFEHCGCFDNSEYEDTELNKSREHGLLFNDLDGGVGMFLVNYYLYNMCVRNWKIPLRYRIKDMDGYNVVLEEDPAYEPVKVALRRSKELIDNLRAAGRNNDLYSSAVVRRLKRVWTTCGQGCGD
;
A
#
# COMPACT_ATOMS: atom_id res chain seq x y z
N MET A 1 20.42 -4.05 -17.50
CA MET A 1 19.83 -5.35 -17.86
C MET A 1 18.38 -5.35 -17.39
N HIS A 2 17.43 -5.48 -18.29
CA HIS A 2 16.00 -5.48 -17.95
C HIS A 2 15.71 -6.80 -17.23
N GLY A 3 15.32 -6.73 -15.95
CA GLY A 3 14.88 -7.90 -15.20
C GLY A 3 13.78 -8.60 -15.99
N ARG A 4 14.01 -9.86 -16.35
CA ARG A 4 13.03 -10.69 -17.03
C ARG A 4 11.79 -10.80 -16.14
N ARG A 5 10.69 -10.15 -16.55
CA ARG A 5 9.35 -10.48 -16.10
C ARG A 5 9.12 -11.95 -16.42
N MET A 6 8.85 -12.76 -15.42
CA MET A 6 8.37 -14.11 -15.66
C MET A 6 6.90 -14.02 -16.07
N PRO A 7 6.52 -14.46 -17.27
CA PRO A 7 5.14 -14.46 -17.69
C PRO A 7 4.40 -15.61 -16.99
N MET A 8 3.73 -15.33 -15.89
CA MET A 8 2.63 -16.18 -15.45
C MET A 8 1.41 -15.78 -16.28
N SER A 9 1.25 -16.41 -17.43
CA SER A 9 0.11 -16.22 -18.31
C SER A 9 -1.16 -16.72 -17.62
N GLY A 10 -2.10 -15.82 -17.27
CA GLY A 10 -3.45 -16.17 -16.97
C GLY A 10 -4.02 -15.79 -15.60
N SER A 11 -3.26 -15.25 -14.66
CA SER A 11 -3.86 -14.78 -13.39
C SER A 11 -4.56 -13.45 -13.57
N LEU A 12 -5.84 -13.37 -13.19
CA LEU A 12 -6.62 -12.13 -13.19
C LEU A 12 -6.13 -11.17 -12.09
N LEU A 13 -5.70 -11.70 -10.96
CA LEU A 13 -5.34 -10.97 -9.76
C LEU A 13 -3.99 -11.43 -9.21
N ASN A 14 -3.16 -10.47 -8.81
CA ASN A 14 -1.98 -10.73 -7.99
C ASN A 14 -2.26 -10.28 -6.55
N ILE A 15 -2.35 -11.23 -5.62
CA ILE A 15 -2.51 -10.97 -4.18
C ILE A 15 -1.13 -10.88 -3.57
N THR A 16 -0.72 -9.70 -3.14
CA THR A 16 0.54 -9.50 -2.42
C THR A 16 0.30 -9.43 -0.92
N ILE A 17 1.04 -10.26 -0.19
CA ILE A 17 0.99 -10.37 1.27
C ILE A 17 2.36 -9.98 1.82
N PRO A 18 2.52 -8.78 2.39
CA PRO A 18 3.70 -8.42 3.14
C PRO A 18 3.70 -9.19 4.47
N VAL A 19 4.84 -9.81 4.81
CA VAL A 19 4.98 -10.61 6.03
C VAL A 19 6.15 -10.08 6.85
N PHE A 20 5.90 -9.84 8.13
CA PHE A 20 6.94 -9.57 9.10
C PHE A 20 6.60 -10.32 10.39
N ASN A 21 7.32 -11.42 10.65
CA ASN A 21 7.02 -12.35 11.74
C ASN A 21 5.56 -12.89 11.70
N ARG A 22 4.97 -13.29 12.82
CA ARG A 22 3.56 -13.72 12.95
C ARG A 22 3.18 -14.88 12.02
N TYR A 23 4.05 -15.93 11.95
CA TYR A 23 3.89 -17.05 10.99
C TYR A 23 2.52 -17.73 11.07
N HIS A 24 1.98 -17.96 12.28
CA HIS A 24 0.71 -18.67 12.46
C HIS A 24 -0.47 -17.93 11.77
N LEU A 25 -0.50 -16.60 11.83
CA LEU A 25 -1.51 -15.79 11.13
C LEU A 25 -1.29 -15.85 9.61
N THR A 26 -0.05 -15.69 9.17
CA THR A 26 0.31 -15.80 7.75
C THR A 26 -0.12 -17.15 7.17
N GLN A 27 0.17 -18.26 7.87
CA GLN A 27 -0.22 -19.59 7.43
C GLN A 27 -1.75 -19.74 7.35
N LYS A 28 -2.48 -19.26 8.39
CA LYS A 28 -3.96 -19.30 8.42
C LYS A 28 -4.54 -18.54 7.22
N THR A 29 -4.03 -17.34 6.94
CA THR A 29 -4.44 -16.52 5.80
C THR A 29 -4.19 -17.21 4.47
N LEU A 30 -2.98 -17.73 4.24
CA LEU A 30 -2.61 -18.40 2.99
C LEU A 30 -3.46 -19.63 2.70
N LEU A 31 -3.67 -20.48 3.71
CA LEU A 31 -4.51 -21.69 3.57
C LEU A 31 -5.98 -21.35 3.31
N ALA A 32 -6.49 -20.30 3.96
CA ALA A 32 -7.86 -19.84 3.74
C ALA A 32 -8.07 -19.35 2.30
N LEU A 33 -7.14 -18.57 1.74
CA LEU A 33 -7.21 -18.10 0.35
C LEU A 33 -7.32 -19.26 -0.64
N ARG A 34 -6.48 -20.29 -0.52
CA ARG A 34 -6.51 -21.47 -1.41
C ARG A 34 -7.82 -22.26 -1.30
N LYS A 35 -8.41 -22.27 -0.12
CA LYS A 35 -9.64 -23.02 0.15
C LYS A 35 -10.91 -22.30 -0.34
N THR A 36 -10.94 -20.97 -0.28
CA THR A 36 -12.20 -20.21 -0.36
C THR A 36 -12.45 -19.50 -1.69
N ALA A 37 -11.48 -19.44 -2.62
CA ALA A 37 -11.64 -18.76 -3.89
C ALA A 37 -11.34 -19.67 -5.11
N PRO A 38 -12.16 -20.68 -5.40
CA PRO A 38 -11.88 -21.65 -6.46
C PRO A 38 -12.17 -21.15 -7.89
N GLY A 39 -12.95 -20.08 -8.06
CA GLY A 39 -13.52 -19.67 -9.36
C GLY A 39 -12.69 -18.63 -10.14
N ILE A 40 -11.85 -17.85 -9.48
CA ILE A 40 -11.02 -16.81 -10.13
C ILE A 40 -9.55 -17.22 -10.05
N SER A 41 -8.85 -17.13 -11.19
CA SER A 41 -7.41 -17.36 -11.22
C SER A 41 -6.66 -16.19 -10.58
N PHE A 42 -5.89 -16.48 -9.53
CA PHE A 42 -5.03 -15.51 -8.87
C PHE A 42 -3.66 -16.12 -8.50
N ALA A 43 -2.66 -15.25 -8.42
CA ALA A 43 -1.36 -15.59 -7.87
C ALA A 43 -1.23 -15.07 -6.44
N ILE A 44 -0.68 -15.87 -5.53
CA ILE A 44 -0.28 -15.46 -4.18
C ILE A 44 1.20 -15.11 -4.20
N THR A 45 1.52 -13.85 -3.97
CA THR A 45 2.88 -13.33 -3.87
C THR A 45 3.15 -12.94 -2.42
N VAL A 46 4.05 -13.65 -1.76
CA VAL A 46 4.50 -13.33 -0.40
C VAL A 46 5.81 -12.58 -0.46
N VAL A 47 5.87 -11.46 0.26
CA VAL A 47 7.10 -10.69 0.46
C VAL A 47 7.44 -10.70 1.93
N ASP A 48 8.40 -11.52 2.32
CA ASP A 48 8.94 -11.52 3.67
C ASP A 48 9.78 -10.26 3.89
N ASN A 49 9.36 -9.44 4.81
CA ASN A 49 9.94 -8.14 5.09
C ASN A 49 11.01 -8.20 6.20
N GLY A 50 11.88 -9.21 6.15
CA GLY A 50 12.97 -9.35 7.08
C GLY A 50 12.63 -10.08 8.37
N SER A 51 11.79 -11.10 8.30
CA SER A 51 11.43 -11.94 9.46
C SER A 51 12.59 -12.81 9.96
N GLU A 52 12.39 -13.40 11.13
CA GLU A 52 13.30 -14.34 11.75
C GLU A 52 13.60 -15.56 10.83
N PRO A 53 14.83 -16.12 10.85
CA PRO A 53 15.23 -17.21 9.95
C PRO A 53 14.29 -18.41 9.97
N ALA A 54 13.83 -18.84 11.13
CA ALA A 54 12.92 -19.99 11.27
C ALA A 54 11.57 -19.77 10.56
N LEU A 55 11.07 -18.52 10.48
CA LEU A 55 9.87 -18.19 9.73
C LEU A 55 10.14 -18.25 8.22
N ARG A 56 11.29 -17.76 7.78
CA ARG A 56 11.69 -17.79 6.36
C ARG A 56 11.76 -19.20 5.82
N GLU A 57 12.32 -20.15 6.56
CA GLU A 57 12.35 -21.57 6.20
C GLU A 57 10.94 -22.12 5.97
N ARG A 58 9.99 -21.80 6.86
CA ARG A 58 8.58 -22.20 6.71
C ARG A 58 7.89 -21.54 5.52
N LEU A 59 8.23 -20.32 5.16
CA LEU A 59 7.70 -19.68 3.94
C LEU A 59 8.23 -20.37 2.69
N VAL A 60 9.49 -20.82 2.69
CA VAL A 60 10.07 -21.63 1.61
C VAL A 60 9.36 -23.00 1.48
N GLU A 61 9.01 -23.64 2.59
CA GLU A 61 8.20 -24.87 2.58
C GLU A 61 6.82 -24.62 1.96
N LEU A 62 6.13 -23.54 2.33
CA LEU A 62 4.84 -23.18 1.73
C LEU A 62 4.95 -22.82 0.24
N ARG A 63 6.07 -22.23 -0.18
CA ARG A 63 6.36 -22.02 -1.61
C ARG A 63 6.58 -23.33 -2.35
N THR A 64 7.33 -24.26 -1.77
CA THR A 64 7.65 -25.58 -2.36
C THR A 64 6.39 -26.45 -2.46
N SER A 65 5.49 -26.37 -1.48
CA SER A 65 4.21 -27.09 -1.51
C SER A 65 3.14 -26.47 -2.43
N GLY A 66 3.43 -25.34 -3.09
CA GLY A 66 2.50 -24.68 -4.00
C GLY A 66 1.42 -23.84 -3.34
N ILE A 67 1.51 -23.59 -2.02
CA ILE A 67 0.61 -22.67 -1.33
C ILE A 67 0.92 -21.21 -1.74
N ILE A 68 2.19 -20.88 -1.89
CA ILE A 68 2.68 -19.58 -2.37
C ILE A 68 3.12 -19.74 -3.83
N ASP A 69 2.73 -18.82 -4.73
CA ASP A 69 3.17 -18.83 -6.13
C ASP A 69 4.49 -18.08 -6.32
N ASN A 70 4.69 -16.97 -5.60
CA ASN A 70 5.92 -16.17 -5.64
C ASN A 70 6.36 -15.82 -4.23
N LEU A 71 7.65 -15.96 -3.95
CA LEU A 71 8.24 -15.66 -2.66
C LEU A 71 9.45 -14.73 -2.84
N PHE A 72 9.49 -13.64 -2.06
CA PHE A 72 10.60 -12.70 -1.98
C PHE A 72 11.01 -12.53 -0.52
N LEU A 73 12.30 -12.72 -0.22
CA LEU A 73 12.86 -12.59 1.11
C LEU A 73 13.73 -11.34 1.17
N LEU A 74 13.26 -10.29 1.83
CA LEU A 74 14.01 -9.05 2.00
C LEU A 74 15.07 -9.19 3.10
N PRO A 75 16.20 -8.50 3.00
CA PRO A 75 17.31 -8.64 3.96
C PRO A 75 16.96 -8.11 5.36
N ARG A 76 15.99 -7.20 5.45
CA ARG A 76 15.51 -6.56 6.69
C ARG A 76 14.13 -5.95 6.45
N ASN A 77 13.49 -5.46 7.50
CA ASN A 77 12.25 -4.71 7.36
C ASN A 77 12.50 -3.39 6.58
N MET A 78 11.85 -3.29 5.42
CA MET A 78 11.94 -2.14 4.50
C MET A 78 10.67 -1.30 4.48
N GLY A 79 9.71 -1.61 5.35
CA GLY A 79 8.38 -1.00 5.38
C GLY A 79 7.35 -1.74 4.53
N VAL A 80 6.09 -1.58 4.93
CA VAL A 80 4.96 -2.26 4.28
C VAL A 80 4.82 -1.85 2.82
N SER A 81 4.95 -0.56 2.51
CA SER A 81 4.86 -0.03 1.14
C SER A 81 5.91 -0.63 0.22
N CYS A 82 7.18 -0.72 0.66
CA CYS A 82 8.25 -1.32 -0.12
C CYS A 82 7.97 -2.80 -0.42
N ALA A 83 7.58 -3.58 0.60
CA ALA A 83 7.23 -4.99 0.42
C ALA A 83 6.04 -5.17 -0.54
N CYS A 84 4.98 -4.37 -0.39
CA CYS A 84 3.84 -4.38 -1.30
C CYS A 84 4.23 -4.05 -2.74
N ASN A 85 5.06 -3.02 -2.95
CA ASN A 85 5.50 -2.61 -4.28
C ASN A 85 6.37 -3.66 -4.98
N ILE A 86 7.19 -4.39 -4.23
CA ILE A 86 7.97 -5.51 -4.75
C ILE A 86 7.04 -6.62 -5.24
N GLY A 87 6.10 -7.04 -4.41
CA GLY A 87 5.13 -8.08 -4.76
C GLY A 87 4.20 -7.66 -5.90
N TRP A 88 3.75 -6.41 -5.92
CA TRP A 88 2.93 -5.88 -7.01
C TRP A 88 3.60 -6.04 -8.38
N ARG A 89 4.88 -5.71 -8.45
CA ARG A 89 5.65 -5.74 -9.70
C ARG A 89 6.11 -7.13 -10.12
N ALA A 90 5.98 -8.12 -9.24
CA ALA A 90 6.41 -9.50 -9.50
C ALA A 90 5.55 -10.19 -10.55
N VAL A 91 4.25 -9.86 -10.61
CA VAL A 91 3.28 -10.48 -11.53
C VAL A 91 2.56 -9.38 -12.30
N ASP A 92 2.53 -9.50 -13.63
CA ASP A 92 1.71 -8.63 -14.48
C ASP A 92 0.28 -9.18 -14.54
N ALA A 93 -0.62 -8.58 -13.76
CA ALA A 93 -2.02 -8.95 -13.69
C ALA A 93 -2.92 -7.71 -13.90
N PRO A 94 -4.15 -7.87 -14.44
CA PRO A 94 -5.11 -6.78 -14.59
C PRO A 94 -5.48 -6.11 -13.27
N TYR A 95 -5.45 -6.88 -12.18
CA TYR A 95 -5.75 -6.42 -10.83
C TYR A 95 -4.64 -6.80 -9.87
N TYR A 96 -4.45 -5.96 -8.89
CA TYR A 96 -3.53 -6.13 -7.78
C TYR A 96 -4.32 -6.04 -6.46
N MET A 97 -3.99 -6.89 -5.50
CA MET A 97 -4.55 -6.83 -4.15
C MET A 97 -3.44 -6.75 -3.12
N LYS A 98 -3.45 -5.72 -2.28
CA LYS A 98 -2.72 -5.72 -1.00
C LYS A 98 -3.59 -6.49 -0.01
N LEU A 99 -3.03 -7.52 0.61
CA LEU A 99 -3.69 -8.29 1.65
C LEU A 99 -2.76 -8.40 2.86
N ASP A 100 -3.24 -7.98 4.03
CA ASP A 100 -2.47 -8.13 5.26
C ASP A 100 -2.41 -9.61 5.69
N ASN A 101 -1.32 -9.99 6.34
CA ASN A 101 -1.04 -11.40 6.68
C ASN A 101 -1.92 -11.99 7.79
N ASP A 102 -2.84 -11.21 8.32
CA ASP A 102 -3.81 -11.56 9.37
C ASP A 102 -5.27 -11.40 8.91
N MET A 103 -5.49 -11.23 7.61
CA MET A 103 -6.81 -11.18 6.98
C MET A 103 -7.20 -12.56 6.45
N VAL A 104 -8.02 -13.27 7.19
CA VAL A 104 -8.43 -14.66 6.88
C VAL A 104 -9.74 -14.66 6.10
N ALA A 105 -9.73 -15.12 4.85
CA ALA A 105 -10.94 -15.27 4.06
C ALA A 105 -11.85 -16.36 4.67
N THR A 106 -13.09 -16.01 5.01
CA THR A 106 -14.07 -16.89 5.68
C THR A 106 -15.19 -17.34 4.77
N THR A 107 -15.54 -16.53 3.77
CA THR A 107 -16.67 -16.79 2.89
C THR A 107 -16.23 -17.46 1.60
N PRO A 108 -16.84 -18.61 1.19
CA PRO A 108 -16.61 -19.19 -0.13
C PRO A 108 -16.93 -18.20 -1.26
N HIS A 109 -16.13 -18.23 -2.32
CA HIS A 109 -16.32 -17.33 -3.47
C HIS A 109 -16.22 -15.83 -3.11
N TRP A 110 -15.50 -15.48 -2.04
CA TRP A 110 -15.36 -14.10 -1.57
C TRP A 110 -14.87 -13.16 -2.69
N LEU A 111 -13.96 -13.63 -3.51
CA LEU A 111 -13.36 -12.81 -4.56
C LEU A 111 -14.34 -12.50 -5.68
N GLU A 112 -15.09 -13.50 -6.14
CA GLU A 112 -16.18 -13.32 -7.12
C GLU A 112 -17.27 -12.40 -6.57
N ASN A 113 -17.59 -12.54 -5.28
CA ASN A 113 -18.59 -11.71 -4.62
C ASN A 113 -18.14 -10.25 -4.53
N ILE A 114 -16.87 -9.99 -4.19
CA ILE A 114 -16.32 -8.62 -4.21
C ILE A 114 -16.36 -8.03 -5.62
N PHE A 115 -15.96 -8.77 -6.66
CA PHE A 115 -16.02 -8.27 -8.03
C PHE A 115 -17.45 -7.99 -8.50
N ARG A 116 -18.43 -8.83 -8.15
CA ARG A 116 -19.83 -8.57 -8.46
C ARG A 116 -20.35 -7.32 -7.76
N LEU A 117 -20.06 -7.18 -6.47
CA LEU A 117 -20.43 -6.00 -5.70
C LEU A 117 -19.80 -4.74 -6.29
N TRP A 118 -18.51 -4.80 -6.61
CA TRP A 118 -17.79 -3.68 -7.18
C TRP A 118 -18.25 -3.30 -8.59
N ALA A 119 -18.79 -4.23 -9.37
CA ALA A 119 -19.33 -3.96 -10.70
C ALA A 119 -20.52 -2.97 -10.70
N HIS A 120 -21.15 -2.73 -9.55
CA HIS A 120 -22.16 -1.68 -9.39
C HIS A 120 -21.57 -0.27 -9.28
N GLY A 121 -20.25 -0.15 -9.04
CA GLY A 121 -19.53 1.11 -8.96
C GLY A 121 -18.94 1.56 -10.29
N ASN A 122 -18.03 2.54 -10.22
CA ASN A 122 -17.31 3.05 -11.38
C ASN A 122 -16.19 2.07 -11.78
N SER A 123 -16.02 1.80 -13.08
CA SER A 123 -14.97 0.91 -13.60
C SER A 123 -13.54 1.41 -13.34
N LEU A 124 -13.34 2.74 -13.28
CA LEU A 124 -12.06 3.34 -12.87
C LEU A 124 -12.16 3.74 -11.40
N SER A 125 -11.95 2.78 -10.52
CA SER A 125 -12.02 2.95 -9.07
C SER A 125 -11.18 1.88 -8.38
N ILE A 126 -11.06 1.97 -7.05
CA ILE A 126 -10.55 0.88 -6.21
C ILE A 126 -11.66 0.38 -5.28
N VAL A 127 -11.46 -0.80 -4.70
CA VAL A 127 -12.34 -1.32 -3.65
C VAL A 127 -11.52 -1.92 -2.51
N GLY A 128 -11.86 -1.55 -1.28
CA GLY A 128 -11.17 -2.02 -0.07
C GLY A 128 -12.14 -2.35 1.06
N PRO A 129 -11.64 -2.92 2.17
CA PRO A 129 -12.47 -3.24 3.31
C PRO A 129 -12.81 -1.99 4.13
N ILE A 130 -13.94 -2.02 4.82
CA ILE A 130 -14.22 -1.16 5.95
C ILE A 130 -14.40 -2.02 7.20
N PHE A 131 -13.77 -1.63 8.30
CA PHE A 131 -13.73 -2.41 9.54
C PHE A 131 -14.85 -2.05 10.52
N GLU A 132 -15.62 -1.01 10.23
CA GLU A 132 -16.72 -0.55 11.06
C GLU A 132 -18.02 -0.56 10.25
N GLU A 133 -18.88 -1.54 10.49
CA GLU A 133 -20.16 -1.73 9.81
C GLU A 133 -21.06 -0.47 9.87
N GLN A 134 -20.98 0.31 10.94
CA GLN A 134 -21.78 1.52 11.14
C GLN A 134 -21.45 2.64 10.12
N LYS A 135 -20.31 2.61 9.49
CA LYS A 135 -19.91 3.63 8.49
C LYS A 135 -20.53 3.38 7.10
N LEU A 136 -20.93 2.15 6.80
CA LEU A 136 -21.57 1.83 5.51
C LEU A 136 -23.02 2.28 5.40
N THR A 137 -23.75 2.33 6.52
CA THR A 137 -25.20 2.51 6.52
C THR A 137 -25.68 3.97 6.57
N GLY A 138 -24.81 4.94 6.78
CA GLY A 138 -25.16 6.35 7.00
C GLY A 138 -24.71 7.34 5.91
N ASP A 139 -23.92 6.90 4.95
CA ASP A 139 -23.39 7.77 3.90
C ASP A 139 -24.38 7.85 2.72
N PRO A 140 -24.78 9.06 2.25
CA PRO A 140 -25.68 9.23 1.11
C PRO A 140 -25.12 8.65 -0.22
N GLY A 141 -23.82 8.33 -0.28
CA GLY A 141 -23.20 7.65 -1.41
C GLY A 141 -23.23 6.12 -1.37
N THR A 142 -23.81 5.51 -0.32
CA THR A 142 -23.88 4.06 -0.18
C THR A 142 -24.85 3.44 -1.20
N LEU A 143 -24.34 2.47 -1.97
CA LEU A 143 -25.15 1.72 -2.94
C LEU A 143 -25.67 0.42 -2.30
N HIS A 144 -26.98 0.29 -2.16
CA HIS A 144 -27.62 -0.95 -1.78
C HIS A 144 -27.92 -1.78 -3.04
N THR A 145 -27.32 -2.95 -3.16
CA THR A 145 -27.41 -3.81 -4.35
C THR A 145 -27.92 -5.20 -3.99
N SER A 146 -28.24 -6.02 -4.99
CA SER A 146 -28.57 -7.44 -4.78
C SER A 146 -27.40 -8.27 -4.24
N ASP A 147 -26.16 -7.79 -4.45
CA ASP A 147 -24.93 -8.47 -4.04
C ASP A 147 -24.39 -7.99 -2.68
N GLY A 148 -25.04 -6.99 -2.07
CA GLY A 148 -24.66 -6.42 -0.78
C GLY A 148 -24.60 -4.90 -0.77
N ILE A 149 -23.85 -4.35 0.17
CA ILE A 149 -23.68 -2.90 0.37
C ILE A 149 -22.29 -2.49 -0.12
N LEU A 150 -22.26 -1.53 -1.06
CA LEU A 150 -21.04 -0.90 -1.54
C LEU A 150 -21.02 0.56 -1.07
N GLY A 151 -20.14 0.87 -0.13
CA GLY A 151 -19.97 2.23 0.38
C GLY A 151 -19.01 3.06 -0.48
N ILE A 152 -19.11 4.38 -0.37
CA ILE A 152 -18.08 5.30 -0.87
C ILE A 152 -17.15 5.65 0.28
N CYS A 153 -15.85 5.44 0.10
CA CYS A 153 -14.84 5.87 1.05
C CYS A 153 -14.31 7.25 0.69
N HIS A 154 -14.11 8.08 1.70
CA HIS A 154 -13.44 9.36 1.60
C HIS A 154 -12.16 9.33 2.43
N GLY A 155 -11.05 9.77 1.84
CA GLY A 155 -9.75 9.80 2.50
C GLY A 155 -9.05 8.45 2.51
N ASN A 156 -8.96 7.81 3.67
CA ASN A 156 -8.16 6.60 3.84
C ASN A 156 -8.95 5.33 3.47
N VAL A 157 -8.50 4.58 2.46
CA VAL A 157 -8.96 3.21 2.25
C VAL A 157 -8.06 2.27 3.06
N PRO A 158 -8.60 1.56 4.05
CA PRO A 158 -7.78 0.61 4.81
C PRO A 158 -7.16 -0.42 3.88
N GLY A 159 -5.81 -0.49 3.89
CA GLY A 159 -5.06 -1.32 2.95
C GLY A 159 -5.10 -2.83 3.22
N GLY A 160 -5.86 -3.29 4.21
CA GLY A 160 -5.85 -4.67 4.69
C GLY A 160 -6.29 -5.73 3.66
N ALA A 161 -7.19 -5.37 2.71
CA ALA A 161 -7.66 -6.25 1.65
C ALA A 161 -8.15 -5.43 0.43
N THR A 162 -7.31 -4.54 -0.07
CA THR A 162 -7.68 -3.58 -1.12
C THR A 162 -7.32 -4.07 -2.51
N ILE A 163 -8.27 -4.02 -3.44
CA ILE A 163 -8.10 -4.39 -4.86
C ILE A 163 -7.97 -3.12 -5.70
N ILE A 164 -6.93 -3.07 -6.53
CA ILE A 164 -6.55 -1.93 -7.35
C ILE A 164 -6.38 -2.39 -8.79
N PRO A 165 -7.11 -1.84 -9.76
CA PRO A 165 -6.89 -2.10 -11.18
C PRO A 165 -5.52 -1.58 -11.64
N LYS A 166 -4.92 -2.24 -12.60
CA LYS A 166 -3.67 -1.80 -13.23
C LYS A 166 -3.80 -0.38 -13.81
N SER A 167 -4.95 -0.03 -14.39
CA SER A 167 -5.23 1.31 -14.93
C SER A 167 -5.14 2.41 -13.86
N VAL A 168 -5.52 2.12 -12.63
CA VAL A 168 -5.38 3.06 -11.51
C VAL A 168 -3.90 3.24 -11.16
N SER A 169 -3.13 2.14 -11.03
CA SER A 169 -1.69 2.23 -10.75
C SER A 169 -0.91 2.89 -11.88
N ASP A 170 -1.36 2.72 -13.12
CA ASP A 170 -0.76 3.43 -14.26
C ASP A 170 -0.97 4.95 -14.16
N THR A 171 -2.05 5.38 -13.51
CA THR A 171 -2.40 6.79 -13.30
C THR A 171 -1.67 7.40 -12.11
N ILE A 172 -1.75 6.77 -10.92
CA ILE A 172 -1.25 7.37 -9.68
C ILE A 172 0.03 6.70 -9.13
N GLY A 173 0.50 5.63 -9.77
CA GLY A 173 1.68 4.90 -9.31
C GLY A 173 1.37 3.90 -8.20
N TYR A 174 2.39 3.57 -7.43
CA TYR A 174 2.41 2.54 -6.39
C TYR A 174 2.20 3.14 -4.98
N TRP A 175 2.31 2.31 -3.93
CA TRP A 175 2.33 2.78 -2.55
C TRP A 175 3.53 3.69 -2.32
N SER A 176 3.34 4.77 -1.57
CA SER A 176 4.45 5.68 -1.25
C SER A 176 5.43 5.04 -0.26
N GLU A 177 6.70 5.07 -0.62
CA GLU A 177 7.80 4.59 0.22
C GLU A 177 8.43 5.73 1.07
N ASP A 178 7.74 6.86 1.18
CA ASP A 178 8.19 8.03 1.95
C ASP A 178 7.96 7.88 3.47
N TYR A 179 7.09 6.94 3.87
CA TYR A 179 6.57 6.87 5.25
C TYR A 179 7.30 5.88 6.15
N GLY A 180 8.32 5.21 5.64
CA GLY A 180 9.12 4.32 6.41
C GLY A 180 8.52 2.94 6.61
N LEU A 181 8.61 2.43 7.85
CA LEU A 181 8.23 1.06 8.13
C LEU A 181 6.73 0.87 8.14
N TYR A 182 5.98 1.86 8.63
CA TYR A 182 4.55 1.72 8.87
C TYR A 182 3.84 3.07 9.02
N GLY A 183 2.61 3.12 8.53
CA GLY A 183 1.66 4.21 8.77
C GLY A 183 1.64 5.28 7.68
N ALA A 184 0.49 5.89 7.53
CA ALA A 184 0.17 6.93 6.56
C ALA A 184 0.20 6.52 5.06
N ASP A 185 0.61 5.31 4.72
CA ASP A 185 0.63 4.79 3.36
C ASP A 185 -0.76 4.71 2.74
N ASP A 186 -1.74 4.20 3.49
CA ASP A 186 -3.15 4.12 3.06
C ASP A 186 -3.77 5.52 2.88
N GLY A 187 -3.48 6.44 3.80
CA GLY A 187 -3.92 7.84 3.71
C GLY A 187 -3.30 8.58 2.52
N ASP A 188 -2.02 8.34 2.24
CA ASP A 188 -1.36 8.91 1.05
C ASP A 188 -1.97 8.40 -0.24
N TYR A 189 -2.21 7.07 -0.32
CA TYR A 189 -2.82 6.48 -1.51
C TYR A 189 -4.21 7.04 -1.75
N GLY A 190 -5.03 7.15 -0.69
CA GLY A 190 -6.35 7.77 -0.72
C GLY A 190 -6.31 9.23 -1.17
N ALA A 191 -5.42 10.04 -0.62
CA ALA A 191 -5.26 11.45 -1.01
C ALA A 191 -4.89 11.61 -2.49
N ARG A 192 -4.04 10.74 -3.02
CA ARG A 192 -3.67 10.75 -4.45
C ARG A 192 -4.83 10.32 -5.35
N LEU A 193 -5.64 9.35 -4.92
CA LEU A 193 -6.87 8.97 -5.61
C LEU A 193 -7.86 10.13 -5.68
N GLU A 194 -8.07 10.85 -4.57
CA GLU A 194 -8.94 12.03 -4.53
C GLU A 194 -8.43 13.14 -5.47
N CYS A 195 -7.12 13.44 -5.45
CA CYS A 195 -6.52 14.40 -6.37
C CYS A 195 -6.67 14.00 -7.85
N ALA A 196 -6.67 12.72 -8.14
CA ALA A 196 -6.87 12.17 -9.49
C ALA A 196 -8.36 12.02 -9.88
N GLY A 197 -9.29 12.30 -8.98
CA GLY A 197 -10.73 12.12 -9.19
C GLY A 197 -11.15 10.66 -9.34
N ILE A 198 -10.40 9.72 -8.75
CA ILE A 198 -10.67 8.27 -8.80
C ILE A 198 -11.46 7.87 -7.55
N PRO A 199 -12.68 7.34 -7.72
CA PRO A 199 -13.51 6.91 -6.60
C PRO A 199 -12.90 5.76 -5.81
N GLN A 200 -13.16 5.76 -4.51
CA GLN A 200 -12.78 4.69 -3.59
C GLN A 200 -14.06 4.06 -3.05
N TYR A 201 -14.23 2.76 -3.31
CA TYR A 201 -15.36 2.01 -2.76
C TYR A 201 -14.91 1.14 -1.60
N CYS A 202 -15.86 0.82 -0.72
CA CYS A 202 -15.61 -0.08 0.38
C CYS A 202 -16.73 -1.10 0.57
N TYR A 203 -16.36 -2.26 1.06
CA TYR A 203 -17.22 -3.36 1.46
C TYR A 203 -17.02 -3.66 2.94
N ASP A 204 -18.06 -4.24 3.58
CA ASP A 204 -17.95 -4.74 4.95
C ASP A 204 -16.95 -5.89 5.02
N VAL A 205 -15.88 -5.70 5.79
CA VAL A 205 -14.83 -6.70 5.97
C VAL A 205 -15.36 -8.00 6.55
N GLY A 206 -16.26 -7.92 7.54
CA GLY A 206 -16.83 -9.09 8.23
C GLY A 206 -17.62 -10.02 7.32
N HIS A 207 -18.06 -9.53 6.17
CA HIS A 207 -18.75 -10.33 5.17
C HIS A 207 -17.83 -11.33 4.45
N PHE A 208 -16.55 -11.03 4.32
CA PHE A 208 -15.58 -11.80 3.53
C PHE A 208 -14.37 -12.27 4.31
N PHE A 209 -13.96 -11.52 5.33
CA PHE A 209 -12.73 -11.76 6.06
C PHE A 209 -12.91 -11.64 7.58
N GLU A 210 -12.15 -12.44 8.30
CA GLU A 210 -11.88 -12.25 9.73
C GLU A 210 -10.51 -11.56 9.88
N HIS A 211 -10.45 -10.42 10.56
CA HIS A 211 -9.21 -9.75 10.91
C HIS A 211 -8.69 -10.30 12.24
N CYS A 212 -7.78 -11.25 12.17
CA CYS A 212 -7.31 -12.01 13.35
C CYS A 212 -6.26 -11.25 14.17
N GLY A 213 -5.56 -10.30 13.59
CA GLY A 213 -4.42 -9.61 14.22
C GLY A 213 -4.77 -8.67 15.37
N CYS A 214 -6.03 -8.25 15.47
CA CYS A 214 -6.48 -7.32 16.51
C CYS A 214 -6.60 -7.95 17.92
N PHE A 215 -6.59 -9.28 18.02
CA PHE A 215 -6.93 -9.99 19.26
C PHE A 215 -5.74 -10.69 19.91
N ASP A 216 -4.61 -10.77 19.25
CA ASP A 216 -3.39 -11.39 19.79
C ASP A 216 -2.39 -10.31 20.23
N ASN A 217 -2.65 -9.77 21.43
CA ASN A 217 -1.92 -8.62 21.97
C ASN A 217 -0.45 -8.90 22.29
N SER A 218 -0.07 -10.15 22.59
CA SER A 218 1.29 -10.45 23.08
C SER A 218 2.37 -10.30 22.02
N GLU A 219 2.10 -10.75 20.78
CA GLU A 219 3.03 -10.54 19.65
C GLU A 219 2.90 -9.13 19.03
N TYR A 220 1.74 -8.50 19.22
CA TYR A 220 1.45 -7.19 18.63
C TYR A 220 2.12 -6.04 19.37
N GLU A 221 2.13 -6.05 20.71
CA GLU A 221 2.78 -5.00 21.52
C GLU A 221 4.29 -4.93 21.25
N ASP A 222 4.98 -6.08 21.20
CA ASP A 222 6.40 -6.11 20.86
C ASP A 222 6.65 -5.64 19.43
N THR A 223 5.76 -5.95 18.48
CA THR A 223 5.87 -5.55 17.09
C THR A 223 5.64 -4.04 16.91
N GLU A 224 4.64 -3.45 17.58
CA GLU A 224 4.38 -2.00 17.52
C GLU A 224 5.50 -1.19 18.17
N LEU A 225 6.04 -1.64 19.31
CA LEU A 225 7.18 -1.00 19.95
C LEU A 225 8.43 -1.06 19.08
N ASN A 226 8.67 -2.19 18.42
CA ASN A 226 9.78 -2.35 17.48
C ASN A 226 9.55 -1.52 16.22
N LYS A 227 8.35 -1.48 15.66
CA LYS A 227 7.99 -0.60 14.55
C LYS A 227 8.26 0.86 14.89
N SER A 228 7.85 1.33 16.07
CA SER A 228 8.10 2.71 16.52
C SER A 228 9.59 3.03 16.64
N ARG A 229 10.40 2.10 17.17
CA ARG A 229 11.86 2.27 17.27
C ARG A 229 12.54 2.30 15.92
N GLU A 230 12.23 1.36 15.05
CA GLU A 230 12.81 1.25 13.71
C GLU A 230 12.35 2.38 12.79
N HIS A 231 11.15 2.92 12.98
CA HIS A 231 10.65 4.10 12.30
C HIS A 231 11.57 5.30 12.48
N GLY A 232 11.99 5.55 13.72
CA GLY A 232 12.95 6.61 14.03
C GLY A 232 14.34 6.41 13.39
N LEU A 233 14.76 5.14 13.25
CA LEU A 233 16.09 4.82 12.71
C LEU A 233 16.20 4.93 11.19
N LEU A 234 15.14 4.57 10.45
CA LEU A 234 15.14 4.58 8.98
C LEU A 234 14.87 5.95 8.37
N PHE A 235 14.26 6.86 9.12
CA PHE A 235 13.77 8.15 8.64
C PHE A 235 14.17 9.33 9.51
N ASN A 236 15.32 9.24 10.18
CA ASN A 236 15.90 10.37 10.95
C ASN A 236 15.91 11.70 10.17
N ASP A 237 15.90 11.63 8.83
CA ASP A 237 15.92 12.79 7.94
C ASP A 237 14.55 13.39 7.62
N LEU A 238 13.46 12.59 7.72
CA LEU A 238 12.16 12.98 7.15
C LEU A 238 10.98 12.91 8.14
N ASP A 239 11.19 12.60 9.44
CA ASP A 239 10.12 12.40 10.41
C ASP A 239 8.97 11.55 9.83
N GLY A 240 9.22 10.28 9.59
CA GLY A 240 8.25 9.37 8.95
C GLY A 240 6.82 9.46 9.50
N GLY A 241 5.89 8.80 8.88
CA GLY A 241 4.51 8.73 9.35
C GLY A 241 3.69 10.01 9.15
N VAL A 242 2.89 10.37 10.15
CA VAL A 242 1.89 11.44 10.05
C VAL A 242 2.49 12.80 9.68
N GLY A 243 3.67 13.14 10.17
CA GLY A 243 4.33 14.42 9.86
C GLY A 243 4.64 14.56 8.36
N MET A 244 5.20 13.51 7.75
CA MET A 244 5.48 13.49 6.31
C MET A 244 4.19 13.41 5.49
N PHE A 245 3.17 12.69 5.96
CA PHE A 245 1.86 12.64 5.31
C PHE A 245 1.25 14.05 5.20
N LEU A 246 1.27 14.84 6.24
CA LEU A 246 0.75 16.22 6.21
C LEU A 246 1.52 17.10 5.21
N VAL A 247 2.81 16.89 5.04
CA VAL A 247 3.62 17.58 4.02
C VAL A 247 3.17 17.14 2.62
N ASN A 248 3.12 15.85 2.34
CA ASN A 248 2.71 15.34 1.03
C ASN A 248 1.26 15.71 0.68
N TYR A 249 0.33 15.58 1.64
CA TYR A 249 -1.06 15.98 1.46
C TYR A 249 -1.18 17.46 1.06
N TYR A 250 -0.45 18.35 1.72
CA TYR A 250 -0.37 19.75 1.33
C TYR A 250 0.19 19.93 -0.09
N LEU A 251 1.29 19.24 -0.43
CA LEU A 251 1.93 19.36 -1.74
C LEU A 251 1.03 18.88 -2.89
N TYR A 252 0.26 17.82 -2.69
CA TYR A 252 -0.72 17.33 -3.66
C TYR A 252 -1.86 18.33 -3.86
N ASN A 253 -2.48 18.78 -2.78
CA ASN A 253 -3.62 19.72 -2.82
C ASN A 253 -3.25 21.07 -3.43
N MET A 254 -1.99 21.51 -3.27
CA MET A 254 -1.50 22.76 -3.85
C MET A 254 -0.94 22.56 -5.27
N CYS A 255 -1.11 21.38 -5.87
CA CYS A 255 -0.55 21.03 -7.17
C CYS A 255 0.93 21.39 -7.28
N VAL A 256 1.71 21.06 -6.25
CA VAL A 256 3.16 21.24 -6.17
C VAL A 256 3.88 19.95 -6.55
N ARG A 257 3.47 18.84 -5.94
CA ARG A 257 3.98 17.49 -6.21
C ARG A 257 2.97 16.72 -7.04
N ASN A 258 3.45 16.04 -8.08
CA ASN A 258 2.64 15.11 -8.85
C ASN A 258 2.16 13.95 -7.95
N TRP A 259 0.92 13.52 -8.12
CA TRP A 259 0.36 12.37 -7.40
C TRP A 259 0.85 11.01 -7.95
N LYS A 260 1.37 10.95 -9.17
CA LYS A 260 2.07 9.77 -9.68
C LYS A 260 3.52 9.78 -9.19
N ILE A 261 3.76 9.08 -8.11
CA ILE A 261 5.06 9.08 -7.45
C ILE A 261 5.99 7.97 -7.99
N PRO A 262 7.31 8.21 -8.08
CA PRO A 262 8.28 7.18 -8.44
C PRO A 262 8.53 6.23 -7.27
N LEU A 263 9.00 5.02 -7.57
CA LEU A 263 9.50 4.07 -6.59
C LEU A 263 10.84 4.54 -6.04
N ARG A 264 11.02 4.36 -4.73
CA ARG A 264 12.27 4.66 -4.04
C ARG A 264 13.26 3.51 -4.12
N TYR A 265 12.76 2.28 -4.07
CA TYR A 265 13.60 1.09 -4.07
C TYR A 265 13.41 0.26 -5.33
N ARG A 266 14.52 -0.34 -5.79
CA ARG A 266 14.52 -1.30 -6.89
C ARG A 266 15.26 -2.57 -6.49
N ILE A 267 14.87 -3.69 -7.10
CA ILE A 267 15.61 -4.94 -6.99
C ILE A 267 16.89 -4.78 -7.81
N LYS A 268 18.03 -4.90 -7.15
CA LYS A 268 19.34 -4.90 -7.77
C LYS A 268 19.71 -6.28 -8.28
N ASP A 269 19.45 -7.29 -7.44
CA ASP A 269 19.81 -8.68 -7.71
C ASP A 269 18.93 -9.63 -6.89
N MET A 270 18.94 -10.91 -7.27
CA MET A 270 18.25 -11.99 -6.55
C MET A 270 19.13 -13.24 -6.52
N ASP A 271 19.24 -13.85 -5.33
CA ASP A 271 19.82 -15.17 -5.12
C ASP A 271 18.73 -16.12 -4.55
N GLY A 272 18.21 -16.99 -5.40
CA GLY A 272 17.03 -17.79 -5.08
C GLY A 272 15.83 -16.89 -4.75
N TYR A 273 15.36 -16.95 -3.51
CA TYR A 273 14.29 -16.08 -3.00
C TYR A 273 14.81 -14.81 -2.34
N ASN A 274 16.11 -14.72 -2.04
CA ASN A 274 16.71 -13.57 -1.37
C ASN A 274 16.83 -12.40 -2.33
N VAL A 275 16.32 -11.24 -1.90
CA VAL A 275 16.29 -10.02 -2.70
C VAL A 275 17.36 -9.07 -2.21
N VAL A 276 18.18 -8.59 -3.13
CA VAL A 276 19.10 -7.47 -2.88
C VAL A 276 18.45 -6.19 -3.39
N LEU A 277 18.15 -5.28 -2.48
CA LEU A 277 17.57 -3.98 -2.81
C LEU A 277 18.65 -2.90 -2.86
N GLU A 278 18.42 -1.92 -3.71
CA GLU A 278 19.13 -0.64 -3.66
C GLU A 278 18.16 0.52 -3.81
N GLU A 279 18.49 1.66 -3.24
CA GLU A 279 17.74 2.89 -3.48
C GLU A 279 17.99 3.35 -4.93
N ASP A 280 16.90 3.69 -5.64
CA ASP A 280 17.03 4.17 -7.02
C ASP A 280 17.68 5.57 -7.01
N PRO A 281 18.82 5.76 -7.69
CA PRO A 281 19.46 7.06 -7.77
C PRO A 281 18.55 8.17 -8.33
N ALA A 282 17.57 7.80 -9.16
CA ALA A 282 16.56 8.72 -9.67
C ALA A 282 15.62 9.27 -8.57
N TYR A 283 15.62 8.66 -7.38
CA TYR A 283 14.82 9.12 -6.25
C TYR A 283 15.53 10.21 -5.40
N GLU A 284 16.85 10.37 -5.51
CA GLU A 284 17.59 11.36 -4.71
C GLU A 284 17.07 12.81 -4.90
N PRO A 285 16.77 13.29 -6.12
CA PRO A 285 16.15 14.60 -6.30
C PRO A 285 14.80 14.75 -5.58
N VAL A 286 13.99 13.68 -5.50
CA VAL A 286 12.71 13.68 -4.78
C VAL A 286 12.94 13.84 -3.28
N LYS A 287 13.91 13.13 -2.70
CA LYS A 287 14.27 13.27 -1.28
C LYS A 287 14.71 14.69 -0.95
N VAL A 288 15.53 15.29 -1.80
CA VAL A 288 15.96 16.69 -1.63
C VAL A 288 14.77 17.63 -1.67
N ALA A 289 13.83 17.43 -2.61
CA ALA A 289 12.62 18.24 -2.73
C ALA A 289 11.71 18.09 -1.50
N LEU A 290 11.52 16.87 -1.01
CA LEU A 290 10.75 16.59 0.22
C LEU A 290 11.36 17.31 1.43
N ARG A 291 12.66 17.15 1.66
CA ARG A 291 13.38 17.79 2.78
C ARG A 291 13.23 19.31 2.75
N ARG A 292 13.48 19.93 1.60
CA ARG A 292 13.33 21.40 1.43
C ARG A 292 11.88 21.86 1.63
N SER A 293 10.91 21.07 1.20
CA SER A 293 9.50 21.38 1.37
C SER A 293 9.10 21.33 2.84
N LYS A 294 9.53 20.25 3.54
CA LYS A 294 9.30 20.09 4.97
C LYS A 294 9.90 21.23 5.78
N GLU A 295 11.18 21.54 5.56
CA GLU A 295 11.86 22.66 6.22
C GLU A 295 11.10 23.99 6.05
N LEU A 296 10.64 24.29 4.84
CA LEU A 296 9.88 25.51 4.59
C LEU A 296 8.55 25.52 5.33
N ILE A 297 7.81 24.40 5.29
CA ILE A 297 6.51 24.27 5.94
C ILE A 297 6.67 24.36 7.46
N ASP A 298 7.62 23.66 8.04
CA ASP A 298 7.87 23.66 9.48
C ASP A 298 8.34 25.03 9.98
N ASN A 299 9.19 25.72 9.25
CA ASN A 299 9.61 27.07 9.58
C ASN A 299 8.43 28.08 9.59
N LEU A 300 7.50 27.97 8.62
CA LEU A 300 6.31 28.82 8.59
C LEU A 300 5.38 28.49 9.75
N ARG A 301 5.19 27.21 10.07
CA ARG A 301 4.38 26.78 11.21
C ARG A 301 4.96 27.25 12.55
N ALA A 302 6.27 27.07 12.74
CA ALA A 302 6.98 27.50 13.95
C ALA A 302 6.91 29.02 14.16
N ALA A 303 6.87 29.80 13.07
CA ALA A 303 6.70 31.24 13.09
C ALA A 303 5.24 31.70 13.25
N GLY A 304 4.27 30.80 13.42
CA GLY A 304 2.84 31.10 13.48
C GLY A 304 2.22 31.60 12.16
N ARG A 305 2.92 31.40 11.04
CA ARG A 305 2.55 31.90 9.71
C ARG A 305 1.82 30.87 8.86
N ASN A 306 0.89 30.12 9.45
CA ASN A 306 0.16 29.04 8.77
C ASN A 306 -0.59 29.52 7.51
N ASN A 307 -1.16 30.74 7.53
CA ASN A 307 -1.87 31.30 6.38
C ASN A 307 -0.95 31.57 5.18
N ASP A 308 0.34 31.82 5.43
CA ASP A 308 1.31 32.05 4.36
C ASP A 308 1.61 30.81 3.54
N LEU A 309 1.35 29.61 4.06
CA LEU A 309 1.46 28.36 3.32
C LEU A 309 0.63 28.41 2.03
N TYR A 310 -0.52 29.06 2.05
CA TYR A 310 -1.42 29.16 0.90
C TYR A 310 -1.13 30.38 0.01
N SER A 311 -0.10 31.17 0.32
CA SER A 311 0.28 32.31 -0.51
C SER A 311 0.89 31.86 -1.83
N SER A 312 0.58 32.58 -2.91
CA SER A 312 1.15 32.34 -4.24
C SER A 312 2.68 32.36 -4.25
N ALA A 313 3.31 33.11 -3.36
CA ALA A 313 4.77 33.18 -3.27
C ALA A 313 5.38 31.88 -2.75
N VAL A 314 4.80 31.32 -1.68
CA VAL A 314 5.25 30.03 -1.11
C VAL A 314 4.98 28.90 -2.08
N VAL A 315 3.79 28.81 -2.66
CA VAL A 315 3.43 27.78 -3.63
C VAL A 315 4.37 27.82 -4.85
N ARG A 316 4.62 29.00 -5.44
CA ARG A 316 5.58 29.13 -6.56
C ARG A 316 7.01 28.72 -6.18
N ARG A 317 7.44 29.01 -4.94
CA ARG A 317 8.76 28.60 -4.45
C ARG A 317 8.86 27.07 -4.39
N LEU A 318 7.85 26.41 -3.84
CA LEU A 318 7.77 24.95 -3.75
C LEU A 318 7.69 24.32 -5.15
N LYS A 319 6.84 24.84 -6.05
CA LYS A 319 6.76 24.35 -7.44
C LYS A 319 8.12 24.33 -8.13
N ARG A 320 8.95 25.37 -7.98
CA ARG A 320 10.30 25.40 -8.57
C ARG A 320 11.18 24.26 -8.02
N VAL A 321 11.09 23.94 -6.74
CA VAL A 321 11.83 22.83 -6.14
C VAL A 321 11.42 21.49 -6.77
N TRP A 322 10.12 21.27 -6.98
CA TRP A 322 9.59 20.03 -7.51
C TRP A 322 9.74 19.88 -9.03
N THR A 323 9.69 20.97 -9.77
CA THR A 323 9.95 20.95 -11.22
C THR A 323 11.37 20.48 -11.53
N THR A 324 12.37 20.84 -10.71
CA THR A 324 13.75 20.43 -10.91
C THR A 324 14.00 18.93 -10.74
N CYS A 325 13.12 18.21 -10.06
CA CYS A 325 13.21 16.75 -9.92
C CYS A 325 12.25 15.97 -10.84
N GLY A 326 11.54 16.65 -11.76
CA GLY A 326 10.61 16.01 -12.69
C GLY A 326 9.31 15.52 -12.05
N GLN A 327 9.01 15.96 -10.82
CA GLN A 327 7.83 15.56 -10.04
C GLN A 327 6.88 16.72 -9.74
N GLY A 328 7.11 17.89 -10.33
CA GLY A 328 6.17 19.01 -10.27
C GLY A 328 4.91 18.72 -11.09
N CYS A 329 3.76 19.22 -10.63
CA CYS A 329 2.59 19.33 -11.49
C CYS A 329 2.92 20.32 -12.61
N GLY A 330 2.52 19.98 -13.84
CA GLY A 330 2.57 20.92 -14.96
C GLY A 330 1.77 22.19 -14.66
N ASP A 331 2.11 23.27 -15.33
CA ASP A 331 1.37 24.54 -15.24
C ASP A 331 -0.04 24.41 -15.82
#